data_4f39d2a510471d9639abd9c2f7afba85
#
_entry.id   4f39d2a510471d9639abd9c2f7afba85
#
_cell.length_a   1.000
_cell.length_b   1.000
_cell.length_c   1.000
_cell.angle_alpha   90.00
_cell.angle_beta   90.00
_cell.angle_gamma   90.00
#
_symmetry.space_group_name_H-M   'P 1'
#
loop_
_entity.id
_entity.type
_entity.pdbx_description
1 polymer ?
#
loop_
_entity_poly.entity_id
_entity_poly.type
_entity_poly.pdbx_seq_one_letter_code
_entity_poly.pdbx_strand_id
1 'polypeptide(L)'
;MNNYFLFPRAFIISLLLPTLAMAALPASEPVPGGIAIIAVGTAAEKAPHVGFQGNRVMVVRELNSWHAIVGLPLALAPGKHALTITTPNGIAHRQSFDVSNKIYEEQRLIISDQRKVDPNPEDLTRINRETAIQKKAFMFWRNEAPDNLIFDMPAQGRFSSAFGLRRFFNDQPRQPHAGLDIAAAEGEPVTAPADGIVIETGNYFFNGNTVLLDHGLGMVSMYNHLSRIDVTPGTQLKRGQVLGLIGKTGRVTGAHLHWTVSLNNARVNPALFLPEEIRARLK
;
A
#
# COMPACT_ATOMS: atom_id res chain seq x y z
N MET A 1 61.32 -33.44 -35.39
CA MET A 1 60.42 -32.38 -36.02
C MET A 1 59.06 -32.49 -35.37
N ASN A 2 58.76 -31.66 -34.37
CA ASN A 2 57.51 -31.66 -33.63
C ASN A 2 56.69 -30.48 -34.11
N ASN A 3 55.58 -30.75 -34.81
CA ASN A 3 54.60 -29.77 -35.23
C ASN A 3 53.59 -29.59 -34.10
N TYR A 4 53.61 -28.43 -33.44
CA TYR A 4 52.58 -27.98 -32.51
C TYR A 4 51.49 -27.26 -33.31
N PHE A 5 50.30 -27.85 -33.40
CA PHE A 5 49.12 -27.19 -33.92
C PHE A 5 48.54 -26.29 -32.85
N LEU A 6 48.57 -24.95 -33.06
CA LEU A 6 47.89 -23.96 -32.25
C LEU A 6 46.43 -23.83 -32.76
N PHE A 7 45.46 -24.26 -31.93
CA PHE A 7 44.04 -23.95 -32.16
C PHE A 7 43.70 -22.56 -31.62
N PRO A 8 43.05 -21.69 -32.39
CA PRO A 8 42.62 -20.40 -31.88
C PRO A 8 41.46 -20.59 -30.90
N ARG A 9 41.60 -20.11 -29.67
CA ARG A 9 40.54 -20.01 -28.68
C ARG A 9 39.61 -18.89 -29.07
N ALA A 10 38.43 -19.21 -29.57
CA ALA A 10 37.35 -18.23 -29.78
C ALA A 10 36.82 -17.77 -28.39
N PHE A 11 37.03 -16.51 -28.07
CA PHE A 11 36.41 -15.85 -26.94
C PHE A 11 34.93 -15.52 -27.29
N ILE A 12 33.98 -16.27 -26.73
CA ILE A 12 32.57 -15.93 -26.83
C ILE A 12 32.28 -14.84 -25.80
N ILE A 13 32.18 -13.59 -26.24
CA ILE A 13 31.68 -12.48 -25.43
C ILE A 13 30.18 -12.65 -25.35
N SER A 14 29.68 -13.17 -24.21
CA SER A 14 28.26 -13.18 -23.90
C SER A 14 27.81 -11.76 -23.56
N LEU A 15 27.11 -11.11 -24.49
CA LEU A 15 26.42 -9.85 -24.23
C LEU A 15 25.25 -10.15 -23.28
N LEU A 16 25.44 -9.89 -22.00
CA LEU A 16 24.37 -9.78 -21.02
C LEU A 16 23.56 -8.50 -21.36
N LEU A 17 22.51 -8.64 -22.14
CA LEU A 17 21.50 -7.59 -22.28
C LEU A 17 20.84 -7.41 -20.91
N PRO A 18 20.78 -6.17 -20.35
CA PRO A 18 20.04 -5.94 -19.12
C PRO A 18 18.57 -6.26 -19.40
N THR A 19 18.04 -7.29 -18.78
CA THR A 19 16.60 -7.50 -18.72
C THR A 19 16.04 -6.34 -17.93
N LEU A 20 15.36 -5.41 -18.60
CA LEU A 20 14.53 -4.40 -17.95
C LEU A 20 13.50 -5.18 -17.14
N ALA A 21 13.70 -5.25 -15.82
CA ALA A 21 12.72 -5.81 -14.92
C ALA A 21 11.46 -4.94 -15.05
N MET A 22 10.43 -5.52 -15.67
CA MET A 22 9.12 -4.87 -15.75
C MET A 22 8.47 -4.99 -14.37
N ALA A 23 8.16 -3.86 -13.77
CA ALA A 23 7.39 -3.86 -12.54
C ALA A 23 5.99 -4.43 -12.85
N ALA A 24 5.68 -5.60 -12.31
CA ALA A 24 4.34 -6.14 -12.42
C ALA A 24 3.35 -5.19 -11.74
N LEU A 25 2.25 -4.86 -12.43
CA LEU A 25 1.21 -3.97 -11.89
C LEU A 25 0.36 -4.70 -10.84
N PRO A 26 -0.20 -3.98 -9.84
CA PRO A 26 -1.17 -4.55 -8.92
C PRO A 26 -2.45 -4.94 -9.64
N ALA A 27 -3.34 -5.70 -8.99
CA ALA A 27 -4.63 -6.02 -9.59
C ALA A 27 -5.51 -4.77 -9.69
N SER A 28 -6.15 -4.59 -10.85
CA SER A 28 -7.13 -3.53 -11.07
C SER A 28 -8.51 -3.98 -10.60
N GLU A 29 -9.12 -3.23 -9.72
CA GLU A 29 -10.51 -3.39 -9.27
C GLU A 29 -11.10 -1.98 -9.09
N PRO A 30 -11.69 -1.37 -10.13
CA PRO A 30 -12.18 0.00 -10.09
C PRO A 30 -13.54 0.10 -9.36
N VAL A 31 -13.47 -0.04 -8.02
CA VAL A 31 -14.58 0.08 -7.08
C VAL A 31 -14.17 1.00 -5.91
N PRO A 32 -15.08 1.54 -5.09
CA PRO A 32 -14.71 2.25 -3.87
C PRO A 32 -13.76 1.39 -3.01
N GLY A 33 -12.61 1.94 -2.60
CA GLY A 33 -11.56 1.21 -1.88
C GLY A 33 -10.65 0.32 -2.75
N GLY A 34 -10.87 0.29 -4.06
CA GLY A 34 -10.05 -0.45 -5.02
C GLY A 34 -9.00 0.41 -5.73
N ILE A 35 -8.53 -0.09 -6.86
CA ILE A 35 -7.50 0.54 -7.72
C ILE A 35 -8.00 0.56 -9.16
N ALA A 36 -7.89 1.71 -9.83
CA ALA A 36 -8.01 1.80 -11.28
C ALA A 36 -6.62 1.98 -11.91
N ILE A 37 -6.34 1.21 -12.97
CA ILE A 37 -5.12 1.31 -13.77
C ILE A 37 -5.50 1.87 -15.13
N ILE A 38 -4.97 3.04 -15.47
CA ILE A 38 -5.41 3.82 -16.63
C ILE A 38 -4.20 4.21 -17.46
N ALA A 39 -4.19 3.84 -18.75
CA ALA A 39 -3.15 4.30 -19.69
C ALA A 39 -3.29 5.82 -19.90
N VAL A 40 -2.20 6.55 -19.71
CA VAL A 40 -2.19 8.04 -19.70
C VAL A 40 -1.18 8.67 -20.67
N GLY A 41 -0.55 7.87 -21.51
CA GLY A 41 0.38 8.34 -22.52
C GLY A 41 1.31 7.24 -23.03
N THR A 42 2.08 7.56 -24.08
CA THR A 42 3.09 6.67 -24.63
C THR A 42 4.41 6.83 -23.87
N ALA A 43 5.15 5.73 -23.66
CA ALA A 43 6.44 5.76 -22.98
C ALA A 43 7.60 6.30 -23.85
N ALA A 44 7.33 6.74 -25.08
CA ALA A 44 8.27 7.49 -25.91
C ALA A 44 8.51 8.92 -25.37
N GLU A 45 7.56 9.44 -24.59
CA GLU A 45 7.63 10.76 -23.95
C GLU A 45 7.97 10.62 -22.45
N LYS A 46 8.26 11.74 -21.79
CA LYS A 46 8.37 11.78 -20.33
C LYS A 46 7.01 11.48 -19.68
N ALA A 47 7.04 10.96 -18.44
CA ALA A 47 5.83 10.70 -17.69
C ALA A 47 4.97 11.97 -17.53
N PRO A 48 3.65 11.90 -17.80
CA PRO A 48 2.75 13.00 -17.51
C PRO A 48 2.54 13.17 -16.00
N HIS A 49 2.12 14.36 -15.59
CA HIS A 49 1.60 14.57 -14.24
C HIS A 49 0.11 14.20 -14.21
N VAL A 50 -0.27 13.36 -13.27
CA VAL A 50 -1.66 12.92 -13.13
C VAL A 50 -2.18 13.29 -11.75
N GLY A 51 -3.40 13.82 -11.70
CA GLY A 51 -4.12 14.16 -10.49
C GLY A 51 -5.50 13.52 -10.43
N PHE A 52 -5.92 13.13 -9.21
CA PHE A 52 -7.25 12.66 -8.90
C PHE A 52 -7.73 13.26 -7.58
N GLN A 53 -8.89 13.93 -7.57
CA GLN A 53 -9.47 14.57 -6.38
C GLN A 53 -8.47 15.46 -5.61
N GLY A 54 -7.65 16.23 -6.32
CA GLY A 54 -6.66 17.14 -5.73
C GLY A 54 -5.38 16.46 -5.22
N ASN A 55 -5.26 15.14 -5.32
CA ASN A 55 -4.06 14.41 -4.95
C ASN A 55 -3.27 14.00 -6.20
N ARG A 56 -1.93 14.01 -6.08
CA ARG A 56 -1.04 13.50 -7.11
C ARG A 56 -1.16 11.98 -7.19
N VAL A 57 -1.21 11.43 -8.42
CA VAL A 57 -1.36 10.01 -8.70
C VAL A 57 -0.02 9.43 -9.15
N MET A 58 0.28 8.21 -8.71
CA MET A 58 1.43 7.42 -9.17
C MET A 58 1.30 7.16 -10.67
N VAL A 59 2.38 7.42 -11.41
CA VAL A 59 2.50 7.08 -12.84
C VAL A 59 3.73 6.21 -13.02
N VAL A 60 3.53 5.02 -13.57
CA VAL A 60 4.59 4.04 -13.82
C VAL A 60 4.62 3.65 -15.28
N ARG A 61 5.80 3.20 -15.74
CA ARG A 61 5.97 2.70 -17.10
C ARG A 61 5.67 1.21 -17.14
N GLU A 62 4.81 0.81 -18.07
CA GLU A 62 4.59 -0.59 -18.43
C GLU A 62 4.68 -0.74 -19.93
N LEU A 63 5.61 -1.56 -20.43
CA LEU A 63 5.90 -1.69 -21.86
C LEU A 63 6.15 -0.33 -22.53
N ASN A 64 5.29 0.01 -23.48
CA ASN A 64 5.36 1.24 -24.28
C ASN A 64 4.38 2.32 -23.82
N SER A 65 3.81 2.20 -22.61
CA SER A 65 2.80 3.11 -22.11
C SER A 65 3.07 3.57 -20.67
N TRP A 66 2.62 4.79 -20.36
CA TRP A 66 2.51 5.27 -18.99
C TRP A 66 1.15 4.91 -18.43
N HIS A 67 1.13 4.35 -17.21
CA HIS A 67 -0.08 3.97 -16.51
C HIS A 67 -0.19 4.74 -15.20
N ALA A 68 -1.34 5.36 -14.99
CA ALA A 68 -1.73 5.93 -13.70
C ALA A 68 -2.30 4.82 -12.81
N ILE A 69 -1.74 4.65 -11.62
CA ILE A 69 -2.23 3.72 -10.59
C ILE A 69 -3.03 4.54 -9.58
N VAL A 70 -4.35 4.50 -9.72
CA VAL A 70 -5.27 5.39 -9.02
C VAL A 70 -5.89 4.68 -7.84
N GLY A 71 -5.55 5.09 -6.63
CA GLY A 71 -6.26 4.66 -5.41
C GLY A 71 -7.64 5.32 -5.32
N LEU A 72 -8.67 4.52 -5.11
CA LEU A 72 -10.06 4.95 -5.04
C LEU A 72 -10.53 4.95 -3.57
N PRO A 73 -10.86 6.11 -2.97
CA PRO A 73 -11.32 6.16 -1.58
C PRO A 73 -12.57 5.29 -1.34
N LEU A 74 -12.70 4.67 -0.16
CA LEU A 74 -13.89 3.91 0.22
C LEU A 74 -15.19 4.75 0.18
N ALA A 75 -15.09 6.05 0.40
CA ALA A 75 -16.22 6.98 0.33
C ALA A 75 -16.52 7.47 -1.10
N LEU A 76 -15.78 7.01 -2.11
CA LEU A 76 -16.00 7.41 -3.50
C LEU A 76 -17.33 6.83 -3.99
N ALA A 77 -18.21 7.68 -4.53
CA ALA A 77 -19.43 7.21 -5.14
C ALA A 77 -19.14 6.40 -6.42
N PRO A 78 -19.87 5.31 -6.70
CA PRO A 78 -19.84 4.67 -8.00
C PRO A 78 -20.26 5.61 -9.12
N GLY A 79 -19.80 5.36 -10.34
CA GLY A 79 -20.13 6.16 -11.52
C GLY A 79 -18.90 6.67 -12.26
N LYS A 80 -19.10 7.69 -13.09
CA LYS A 80 -18.05 8.27 -13.95
C LYS A 80 -17.21 9.30 -13.20
N HIS A 81 -15.90 9.09 -13.20
CA HIS A 81 -14.89 9.99 -12.63
C HIS A 81 -13.88 10.40 -13.70
N ALA A 82 -13.01 11.36 -13.39
CA ALA A 82 -11.99 11.81 -14.34
C ALA A 82 -10.67 12.12 -13.65
N LEU A 83 -9.58 11.72 -14.30
CA LEU A 83 -8.23 12.20 -14.02
C LEU A 83 -8.01 13.58 -14.66
N THR A 84 -7.19 14.38 -14.04
CA THR A 84 -6.53 15.53 -14.70
C THR A 84 -5.14 15.08 -15.10
N ILE A 85 -4.84 15.13 -16.39
CA ILE A 85 -3.54 14.72 -16.96
C ILE A 85 -2.89 15.98 -17.52
N THR A 86 -1.67 16.26 -17.08
CA THR A 86 -0.82 17.34 -17.65
C THR A 86 0.35 16.69 -18.36
N THR A 87 0.39 16.82 -19.68
CA THR A 87 1.46 16.28 -20.52
C THR A 87 2.79 16.98 -20.23
N PRO A 88 3.93 16.41 -20.64
CA PRO A 88 5.25 17.06 -20.49
C PRO A 88 5.34 18.45 -21.15
N ASN A 89 4.51 18.71 -22.17
CA ASN A 89 4.45 20.01 -22.87
C ASN A 89 3.54 21.03 -22.16
N GLY A 90 2.99 20.68 -20.98
CA GLY A 90 2.13 21.56 -20.19
C GLY A 90 0.66 21.57 -20.59
N ILE A 91 0.22 20.76 -21.56
CA ILE A 91 -1.17 20.67 -21.97
C ILE A 91 -1.94 19.83 -20.95
N ALA A 92 -2.96 20.42 -20.34
CA ALA A 92 -3.85 19.74 -19.40
C ALA A 92 -5.14 19.27 -20.09
N HIS A 93 -5.55 18.03 -19.83
CA HIS A 93 -6.82 17.48 -20.30
C HIS A 93 -7.43 16.54 -19.22
N ARG A 94 -8.68 16.18 -19.43
CA ARG A 94 -9.39 15.24 -18.54
C ARG A 94 -9.60 13.92 -19.27
N GLN A 95 -9.36 12.80 -18.54
CA GLN A 95 -9.65 11.46 -19.02
C GLN A 95 -10.62 10.78 -18.07
N SER A 96 -11.80 10.42 -18.59
CA SER A 96 -12.84 9.75 -17.80
C SER A 96 -12.55 8.27 -17.63
N PHE A 97 -13.02 7.72 -16.51
CA PHE A 97 -13.07 6.28 -16.21
C PHE A 97 -14.28 5.98 -15.33
N ASP A 98 -14.69 4.72 -15.31
CA ASP A 98 -15.87 4.30 -14.56
C ASP A 98 -15.45 3.56 -13.28
N VAL A 99 -16.19 3.82 -12.19
CA VAL A 99 -16.07 3.14 -10.89
C VAL A 99 -17.35 2.34 -10.66
N SER A 100 -17.21 1.03 -10.56
CA SER A 100 -18.32 0.11 -10.34
C SER A 100 -18.78 0.13 -8.88
N ASN A 101 -20.01 -0.28 -8.62
CA ASN A 101 -20.49 -0.43 -7.25
C ASN A 101 -19.88 -1.66 -6.59
N LYS A 102 -19.57 -1.56 -5.29
CA LYS A 102 -19.19 -2.68 -4.43
C LYS A 102 -19.87 -2.54 -3.09
N ILE A 103 -20.57 -3.61 -2.67
CA ILE A 103 -21.21 -3.69 -1.36
C ILE A 103 -20.23 -4.41 -0.42
N TYR A 104 -19.91 -3.76 0.69
CA TYR A 104 -19.08 -4.32 1.75
C TYR A 104 -19.95 -4.84 2.89
N GLU A 105 -19.60 -5.99 3.41
CA GLU A 105 -20.29 -6.67 4.52
C GLU A 105 -20.16 -5.87 5.81
N GLU A 106 -21.05 -6.17 6.77
CA GLU A 106 -21.00 -5.63 8.13
C GLU A 106 -20.13 -6.51 9.03
N GLN A 107 -19.38 -5.86 9.89
CA GLN A 107 -18.65 -6.50 10.98
C GLN A 107 -19.04 -5.84 12.30
N ARG A 108 -19.64 -6.63 13.20
CA ARG A 108 -20.02 -6.20 14.56
C ARG A 108 -19.04 -6.79 15.57
N LEU A 109 -18.38 -5.93 16.34
CA LEU A 109 -17.37 -6.31 17.31
C LEU A 109 -17.72 -5.72 18.69
N ILE A 110 -17.48 -6.51 19.74
CA ILE A 110 -17.52 -6.04 21.13
C ILE A 110 -16.12 -5.62 21.53
N ILE A 111 -15.97 -4.35 21.90
CA ILE A 111 -14.73 -3.78 22.42
C ILE A 111 -14.91 -3.58 23.92
N SER A 112 -14.11 -4.29 24.72
CA SER A 112 -14.19 -4.25 26.19
C SER A 112 -13.73 -2.93 26.79
N ASP A 113 -12.72 -2.29 26.20
CA ASP A 113 -12.27 -0.96 26.61
C ASP A 113 -13.21 0.11 26.04
N GLN A 114 -14.17 0.57 26.86
CA GLN A 114 -15.16 1.57 26.46
C GLN A 114 -14.51 2.89 25.98
N ARG A 115 -13.34 3.29 26.51
CA ARG A 115 -12.63 4.48 26.06
C ARG A 115 -12.18 4.38 24.60
N LYS A 116 -11.97 3.15 24.09
CA LYS A 116 -11.65 2.89 22.67
C LYS A 116 -12.89 2.95 21.76
N VAL A 117 -14.10 2.97 22.34
CA VAL A 117 -15.37 3.15 21.63
C VAL A 117 -15.83 4.60 21.73
N ASP A 118 -15.90 5.14 22.96
CA ASP A 118 -16.33 6.51 23.26
C ASP A 118 -15.18 7.26 24.00
N PRO A 119 -14.24 7.84 23.26
CA PRO A 119 -13.09 8.55 23.82
C PRO A 119 -13.51 9.78 24.63
N ASN A 120 -12.85 10.02 25.76
CA ASN A 120 -13.04 11.23 26.56
C ASN A 120 -12.34 12.46 25.89
N PRO A 121 -12.51 13.70 26.40
CA PRO A 121 -11.91 14.90 25.81
C PRO A 121 -10.38 14.87 25.70
N GLU A 122 -9.68 14.25 26.65
CA GLU A 122 -8.22 14.09 26.61
C GLU A 122 -7.80 13.13 25.50
N ASP A 123 -8.51 11.99 25.38
CA ASP A 123 -8.33 11.03 24.31
C ASP A 123 -8.58 11.66 22.93
N LEU A 124 -9.64 12.48 22.81
CA LEU A 124 -9.95 13.20 21.56
C LEU A 124 -8.85 14.18 21.17
N THR A 125 -8.26 14.88 22.14
CA THR A 125 -7.12 15.77 21.90
C THR A 125 -5.92 14.99 21.36
N ARG A 126 -5.60 13.84 21.97
CA ARG A 126 -4.57 12.91 21.51
C ARG A 126 -4.87 12.38 20.10
N ILE A 127 -6.08 11.89 19.87
CA ILE A 127 -6.54 11.34 18.58
C ILE A 127 -6.42 12.37 17.46
N ASN A 128 -6.81 13.62 17.70
CA ASN A 128 -6.75 14.69 16.70
C ASN A 128 -5.30 14.99 16.29
N ARG A 129 -4.37 15.08 17.25
CA ARG A 129 -2.94 15.24 16.99
C ARG A 129 -2.39 14.08 16.19
N GLU A 130 -2.70 12.85 16.60
CA GLU A 130 -2.23 11.62 15.94
C GLU A 130 -2.78 11.47 14.52
N THR A 131 -4.05 11.85 14.31
CA THR A 131 -4.67 11.89 12.98
C THR A 131 -3.95 12.84 12.04
N ALA A 132 -3.52 14.01 12.53
CA ALA A 132 -2.75 14.97 11.73
C ALA A 132 -1.37 14.41 11.33
N ILE A 133 -0.68 13.70 12.24
CA ILE A 133 0.61 13.05 11.95
C ILE A 133 0.43 11.97 10.86
N GLN A 134 -0.53 11.07 11.05
CA GLN A 134 -0.81 10.01 10.08
C GLN A 134 -1.23 10.57 8.71
N LYS A 135 -2.08 11.60 8.69
CA LYS A 135 -2.47 12.26 7.44
C LYS A 135 -1.26 12.82 6.71
N LYS A 136 -0.32 13.48 7.41
CA LYS A 136 0.94 13.97 6.82
C LYS A 136 1.77 12.84 6.24
N ALA A 137 1.89 11.72 6.96
CA ALA A 137 2.63 10.55 6.49
C ALA A 137 1.99 9.93 5.23
N PHE A 138 0.66 9.79 5.17
CA PHE A 138 -0.04 9.27 3.98
C PHE A 138 -0.01 10.23 2.78
N MET A 139 0.29 11.50 2.98
CA MET A 139 0.51 12.49 1.90
C MET A 139 1.97 12.61 1.48
N PHE A 140 2.87 11.81 2.09
CA PHE A 140 4.28 11.82 1.75
C PHE A 140 4.50 11.44 0.28
N TRP A 141 5.41 12.15 -0.38
CA TRP A 141 5.72 11.91 -1.79
C TRP A 141 7.23 11.93 -2.02
N ARG A 142 7.77 10.82 -2.49
CA ARG A 142 9.14 10.69 -2.98
C ARG A 142 9.10 10.41 -4.48
N ASN A 143 9.96 11.09 -5.28
CA ASN A 143 9.94 10.97 -6.75
C ASN A 143 10.63 9.70 -7.29
N GLU A 144 10.96 8.76 -6.42
CA GLU A 144 11.52 7.47 -6.82
C GLU A 144 10.39 6.47 -7.04
N ALA A 145 10.47 5.73 -8.15
CA ALA A 145 9.51 4.67 -8.41
C ALA A 145 9.76 3.47 -7.48
N PRO A 146 8.71 2.77 -7.03
CA PRO A 146 8.88 1.48 -6.37
C PRO A 146 9.58 0.47 -7.29
N ASP A 147 10.47 -0.35 -6.72
CA ASP A 147 11.12 -1.41 -7.48
C ASP A 147 10.12 -2.47 -7.95
N ASN A 148 9.07 -2.67 -7.18
CA ASN A 148 8.00 -3.62 -7.49
C ASN A 148 6.68 -3.16 -6.84
N LEU A 149 5.57 -3.35 -7.56
CA LEU A 149 4.21 -3.06 -7.08
C LEU A 149 3.48 -4.32 -6.60
N ILE A 150 4.10 -5.49 -6.70
CA ILE A 150 3.59 -6.73 -6.08
C ILE A 150 4.31 -6.91 -4.75
N PHE A 151 3.53 -7.03 -3.70
CA PHE A 151 3.97 -7.14 -2.31
C PHE A 151 4.01 -8.59 -1.85
N ASP A 152 4.97 -8.91 -0.99
CA ASP A 152 4.93 -10.13 -0.20
C ASP A 152 3.96 -9.96 0.97
N MET A 153 3.55 -11.06 1.58
CA MET A 153 2.81 -11.03 2.83
C MET A 153 3.69 -10.44 3.94
N PRO A 154 3.22 -9.39 4.64
CA PRO A 154 4.01 -8.75 5.70
C PRO A 154 4.10 -9.58 6.98
N ALA A 155 3.29 -10.61 7.14
CA ALA A 155 3.32 -11.54 8.25
C ALA A 155 2.75 -12.90 7.84
N GLN A 156 3.22 -13.96 8.49
CA GLN A 156 2.61 -15.28 8.36
C GLN A 156 1.36 -15.33 9.26
N GLY A 157 0.25 -15.85 8.72
CA GLY A 157 -0.98 -15.94 9.50
C GLY A 157 -2.23 -16.12 8.65
N ARG A 158 -3.36 -16.24 9.34
CA ARG A 158 -4.68 -16.37 8.71
C ARG A 158 -5.30 -14.98 8.50
N PHE A 159 -5.84 -14.71 7.33
CA PHE A 159 -6.67 -13.53 7.11
C PHE A 159 -7.89 -13.58 8.05
N SER A 160 -8.07 -12.56 8.87
CA SER A 160 -9.07 -12.53 9.93
C SER A 160 -10.14 -11.47 9.76
N SER A 161 -9.83 -10.38 9.04
CA SER A 161 -10.79 -9.31 8.75
C SER A 161 -10.44 -8.64 7.42
N ALA A 162 -11.38 -8.64 6.49
CA ALA A 162 -11.20 -8.10 5.14
C ALA A 162 -11.21 -6.56 5.14
N PHE A 163 -10.60 -5.98 4.10
CA PHE A 163 -10.70 -4.56 3.80
C PHE A 163 -12.15 -4.18 3.43
N GLY A 164 -12.56 -2.98 3.83
CA GLY A 164 -13.84 -2.38 3.45
C GLY A 164 -15.02 -2.73 4.34
N LEU A 165 -14.90 -3.69 5.27
CA LEU A 165 -15.99 -4.07 6.17
C LEU A 165 -16.58 -2.85 6.88
N ARG A 166 -17.91 -2.72 6.86
CA ARG A 166 -18.67 -1.69 7.60
C ARG A 166 -18.68 -2.05 9.07
N ARG A 167 -17.89 -1.33 9.88
CA ARG A 167 -17.67 -1.67 11.29
C ARG A 167 -18.68 -1.06 12.23
N PHE A 168 -19.16 -1.89 13.16
CA PHE A 168 -19.95 -1.49 14.33
C PHE A 168 -19.22 -1.97 15.57
N PHE A 169 -18.91 -1.06 16.49
CA PHE A 169 -18.30 -1.38 17.79
C PHE A 169 -19.32 -1.08 18.88
N ASN A 170 -19.66 -2.11 19.67
CA ASN A 170 -20.71 -2.02 20.68
C ASN A 170 -21.99 -1.42 20.07
N ASP A 171 -22.39 -1.92 18.89
CA ASP A 171 -23.52 -1.47 18.05
C ASP A 171 -23.47 -0.03 17.53
N GLN A 172 -22.40 0.70 17.77
CA GLN A 172 -22.20 2.04 17.23
C GLN A 172 -21.45 1.99 15.88
N PRO A 173 -21.95 2.70 14.83
CA PRO A 173 -21.27 2.73 13.54
C PRO A 173 -19.90 3.41 13.65
N ARG A 174 -18.92 2.88 12.95
CA ARG A 174 -17.54 3.38 12.89
C ARG A 174 -17.07 3.52 11.45
N GLN A 175 -15.92 4.14 11.27
CA GLN A 175 -15.27 4.17 9.96
C GLN A 175 -15.05 2.74 9.44
N PRO A 176 -15.25 2.49 8.14
CA PRO A 176 -15.00 1.19 7.55
C PRO A 176 -13.56 0.71 7.80
N HIS A 177 -13.37 -0.59 7.73
CA HIS A 177 -12.05 -1.21 7.87
C HIS A 177 -11.13 -0.79 6.71
N ALA A 178 -10.12 0.03 6.99
CA ALA A 178 -9.23 0.60 5.98
C ALA A 178 -7.91 -0.18 5.82
N GLY A 179 -7.92 -1.48 6.11
CA GLY A 179 -6.78 -2.38 5.99
C GLY A 179 -7.20 -3.84 5.89
N LEU A 180 -6.23 -4.73 5.97
CA LEU A 180 -6.38 -6.18 5.99
C LEU A 180 -5.82 -6.70 7.32
N ASP A 181 -6.58 -7.49 8.06
CA ASP A 181 -6.11 -8.04 9.33
C ASP A 181 -5.58 -9.47 9.13
N ILE A 182 -4.37 -9.72 9.64
CA ILE A 182 -3.68 -11.01 9.61
C ILE A 182 -3.51 -11.49 11.06
N ALA A 183 -4.30 -12.47 11.46
CA ALA A 183 -4.21 -13.07 12.78
C ALA A 183 -2.99 -13.99 12.87
N ALA A 184 -2.14 -13.73 13.85
CA ALA A 184 -0.96 -14.54 14.16
C ALA A 184 -0.63 -14.40 15.66
N ALA A 185 0.28 -15.23 16.16
CA ALA A 185 0.69 -15.18 17.55
C ALA A 185 1.41 -13.85 17.89
N GLU A 186 1.24 -13.38 19.11
CA GLU A 186 2.01 -12.24 19.61
C GLU A 186 3.51 -12.58 19.61
N GLY A 187 4.34 -11.68 19.06
CA GLY A 187 5.79 -11.90 18.92
C GLY A 187 6.24 -12.43 17.56
N GLU A 188 5.33 -12.86 16.69
CA GLU A 188 5.68 -13.24 15.32
C GLU A 188 6.21 -12.02 14.53
N PRO A 189 7.19 -12.22 13.63
CA PRO A 189 7.80 -11.13 12.89
C PRO A 189 6.85 -10.47 11.88
N VAL A 190 6.93 -9.14 11.79
CA VAL A 190 6.33 -8.35 10.74
C VAL A 190 7.44 -7.83 9.84
N THR A 191 7.32 -8.07 8.53
CA THR A 191 8.36 -7.76 7.54
C THR A 191 7.89 -6.71 6.53
N ALA A 192 8.83 -5.98 5.95
CA ALA A 192 8.58 -5.09 4.82
C ALA A 192 8.18 -5.92 3.58
N PRO A 193 6.99 -5.70 2.98
CA PRO A 193 6.51 -6.48 1.83
C PRO A 193 7.20 -6.11 0.52
N ALA A 194 7.89 -4.98 0.49
CA ALA A 194 8.73 -4.46 -0.59
C ALA A 194 9.75 -3.48 0.00
N ASP A 195 10.71 -3.05 -0.79
CA ASP A 195 11.68 -2.03 -0.42
C ASP A 195 10.96 -0.73 -0.01
N GLY A 196 11.51 -0.02 0.98
CA GLY A 196 10.92 1.25 1.41
C GLY A 196 11.75 1.97 2.47
N ILE A 197 11.28 3.17 2.83
CA ILE A 197 11.89 4.01 3.86
C ILE A 197 10.84 4.23 4.96
N VAL A 198 11.22 3.98 6.20
CA VAL A 198 10.36 4.29 7.35
C VAL A 198 10.17 5.79 7.45
N ILE A 199 8.94 6.27 7.37
CA ILE A 199 8.62 7.70 7.42
C ILE A 199 7.99 8.13 8.73
N GLU A 200 7.42 7.18 9.50
CA GLU A 200 6.80 7.47 10.79
C GLU A 200 6.76 6.22 11.66
N THR A 201 6.98 6.39 12.96
CA THR A 201 6.78 5.37 13.99
C THR A 201 6.18 6.00 15.24
N GLY A 202 5.31 5.28 15.93
CA GLY A 202 4.74 5.81 17.17
C GLY A 202 3.78 4.87 17.87
N ASN A 203 3.31 5.28 19.06
CA ASN A 203 2.21 4.63 19.77
C ASN A 203 0.98 5.51 19.67
N TYR A 204 -0.01 5.05 18.91
CA TYR A 204 -1.25 5.76 18.62
C TYR A 204 -2.43 5.20 19.39
N PHE A 205 -3.38 6.04 19.75
CA PHE A 205 -4.52 5.68 20.59
C PHE A 205 -5.31 4.48 20.06
N PHE A 206 -5.65 4.48 18.76
CA PHE A 206 -6.38 3.38 18.14
C PHE A 206 -5.46 2.32 17.53
N ASN A 207 -4.38 2.75 16.89
CA ASN A 207 -3.52 1.84 16.11
C ASN A 207 -2.45 1.14 16.97
N GLY A 208 -2.23 1.59 18.22
CA GLY A 208 -1.15 1.08 19.06
C GLY A 208 0.23 1.40 18.47
N ASN A 209 1.19 0.53 18.69
CA ASN A 209 2.51 0.66 18.10
C ASN A 209 2.42 0.48 16.59
N THR A 210 2.90 1.47 15.85
CA THR A 210 2.66 1.64 14.43
C THR A 210 3.95 2.01 13.71
N VAL A 211 4.12 1.47 12.50
CA VAL A 211 5.16 1.85 11.53
C VAL A 211 4.48 2.25 10.23
N LEU A 212 4.93 3.34 9.59
CA LEU A 212 4.57 3.71 8.22
C LEU A 212 5.81 3.67 7.33
N LEU A 213 5.68 3.02 6.18
CA LEU A 213 6.75 2.78 5.22
C LEU A 213 6.39 3.42 3.88
N ASP A 214 7.25 4.31 3.36
CA ASP A 214 7.14 4.88 2.02
C ASP A 214 7.83 3.98 1.01
N HIS A 215 7.11 3.61 -0.05
CA HIS A 215 7.63 2.80 -1.16
C HIS A 215 7.97 3.65 -2.40
N GLY A 216 7.69 4.95 -2.36
CA GLY A 216 7.88 5.89 -3.47
C GLY A 216 6.59 6.24 -4.22
N LEU A 217 6.64 7.33 -4.99
CA LEU A 217 5.51 7.87 -5.77
C LEU A 217 4.19 7.96 -5.02
N GLY A 218 4.22 8.23 -3.69
CA GLY A 218 3.04 8.36 -2.85
C GLY A 218 2.37 7.04 -2.46
N MET A 219 3.05 5.90 -2.63
CA MET A 219 2.63 4.62 -2.09
C MET A 219 3.17 4.45 -0.68
N VAL A 220 2.27 4.36 0.30
CA VAL A 220 2.61 4.21 1.73
C VAL A 220 1.89 2.99 2.29
N SER A 221 2.62 2.16 3.04
CA SER A 221 2.02 1.09 3.85
C SER A 221 2.12 1.38 5.34
N MET A 222 1.18 0.84 6.13
CA MET A 222 1.12 1.03 7.58
C MET A 222 0.87 -0.30 8.28
N TYR A 223 1.55 -0.50 9.40
CA TYR A 223 1.59 -1.71 10.21
C TYR A 223 1.24 -1.36 11.64
N ASN A 224 0.09 -1.84 12.14
CA ASN A 224 -0.45 -1.47 13.43
C ASN A 224 -0.48 -2.64 14.42
N HIS A 225 -0.75 -2.30 15.68
CA HIS A 225 -0.96 -3.21 16.80
C HIS A 225 0.30 -3.98 17.24
N LEU A 226 1.49 -3.50 16.81
CA LEU A 226 2.75 -4.16 17.11
C LEU A 226 3.01 -4.25 18.62
N SER A 227 3.64 -5.34 19.07
CA SER A 227 4.17 -5.46 20.43
C SER A 227 5.48 -4.69 20.57
N ARG A 228 6.29 -4.68 19.49
CA ARG A 228 7.60 -4.02 19.43
C ARG A 228 7.82 -3.42 18.05
N ILE A 229 8.44 -2.25 18.02
CA ILE A 229 8.95 -1.57 16.80
C ILE A 229 10.47 -1.74 16.79
N ASP A 230 11.04 -2.26 15.71
CA ASP A 230 12.47 -2.53 15.57
C ASP A 230 13.19 -1.53 14.65
N VAL A 231 12.49 -0.49 14.21
CA VAL A 231 12.96 0.51 13.24
C VAL A 231 12.63 1.93 13.68
N THR A 232 13.31 2.91 13.09
CA THR A 232 13.08 4.35 13.34
C THR A 232 12.88 5.09 12.02
N PRO A 233 12.23 6.28 12.01
CA PRO A 233 12.13 7.11 10.82
C PRO A 233 13.49 7.35 10.16
N GLY A 234 13.54 7.20 8.82
CA GLY A 234 14.77 7.24 8.02
C GLY A 234 15.40 5.87 7.76
N THR A 235 15.02 4.81 8.50
CA THR A 235 15.53 3.45 8.23
C THR A 235 15.09 3.00 6.84
N GLN A 236 16.06 2.61 6.01
CA GLN A 236 15.81 1.95 4.72
C GLN A 236 15.63 0.46 4.95
N LEU A 237 14.54 -0.10 4.47
CA LEU A 237 14.22 -1.52 4.55
C LEU A 237 14.21 -2.14 3.17
N LYS A 238 14.80 -3.32 3.07
CA LYS A 238 14.65 -4.22 1.93
C LYS A 238 13.47 -5.15 2.15
N ARG A 239 12.85 -5.61 1.07
CA ARG A 239 11.84 -6.66 1.08
C ARG A 239 12.24 -7.81 2.01
N GLY A 240 11.33 -8.27 2.86
CA GLY A 240 11.54 -9.34 3.83
C GLY A 240 12.25 -8.95 5.12
N GLN A 241 12.81 -7.73 5.24
CA GLN A 241 13.41 -7.28 6.50
C GLN A 241 12.37 -7.02 7.57
N VAL A 242 12.67 -7.42 8.80
CA VAL A 242 11.79 -7.26 9.96
C VAL A 242 11.71 -5.79 10.35
N LEU A 243 10.49 -5.28 10.57
CA LEU A 243 10.20 -3.92 11.04
C LEU A 243 9.63 -3.88 12.47
N GLY A 244 9.19 -5.01 13.00
CA GLY A 244 8.62 -5.15 14.32
C GLY A 244 7.99 -6.52 14.54
N LEU A 245 7.26 -6.68 15.64
CA LEU A 245 6.62 -7.93 16.02
C LEU A 245 5.12 -7.74 16.20
N ILE A 246 4.32 -8.74 15.82
CA ILE A 246 2.88 -8.78 16.05
C ILE A 246 2.57 -8.60 17.53
N GLY A 247 1.52 -7.85 17.81
CA GLY A 247 1.04 -7.61 19.17
C GLY A 247 -0.46 -7.43 19.24
N LYS A 248 -0.88 -6.77 20.31
CA LYS A 248 -2.28 -6.44 20.61
C LYS A 248 -2.42 -5.04 21.22
N THR A 249 -1.53 -4.11 20.83
CA THR A 249 -1.57 -2.73 21.31
C THR A 249 -2.67 -1.92 20.59
N GLY A 250 -3.17 -0.87 21.21
CA GLY A 250 -4.23 -0.03 20.64
C GLY A 250 -5.64 -0.63 20.83
N ARG A 251 -6.52 -0.51 19.82
CA ARG A 251 -7.91 -0.98 19.84
C ARG A 251 -8.02 -2.30 19.08
N VAL A 252 -8.00 -3.40 19.80
CA VAL A 252 -8.01 -4.75 19.25
C VAL A 252 -8.89 -5.69 20.08
N THR A 253 -9.28 -6.82 19.49
CA THR A 253 -9.95 -7.95 20.17
C THR A 253 -8.99 -9.12 20.43
N GLY A 254 -7.83 -9.14 19.80
CA GLY A 254 -6.81 -10.19 19.93
C GLY A 254 -5.55 -9.84 19.14
N ALA A 255 -4.51 -10.67 19.27
CA ALA A 255 -3.25 -10.46 18.57
C ALA A 255 -3.42 -10.60 17.04
N HIS A 256 -3.00 -9.60 16.29
CA HIS A 256 -3.01 -9.58 14.83
C HIS A 256 -2.17 -8.41 14.29
N LEU A 257 -1.79 -8.49 13.03
CA LEU A 257 -1.33 -7.34 12.25
C LEU A 257 -2.51 -6.71 11.53
N HIS A 258 -2.75 -5.41 11.72
CA HIS A 258 -3.56 -4.61 10.82
C HIS A 258 -2.63 -3.96 9.79
N TRP A 259 -2.80 -4.33 8.52
CA TRP A 259 -1.99 -3.87 7.40
C TRP A 259 -2.79 -2.98 6.46
N THR A 260 -2.31 -1.75 6.21
CA THR A 260 -2.94 -0.77 5.31
C THR A 260 -2.02 -0.45 4.15
N VAL A 261 -2.56 -0.24 2.96
CA VAL A 261 -1.88 0.36 1.81
C VAL A 261 -2.63 1.60 1.36
N SER A 262 -1.89 2.65 1.03
CA SER A 262 -2.41 3.93 0.55
C SER A 262 -1.76 4.33 -0.77
N LEU A 263 -2.58 4.77 -1.72
CA LEU A 263 -2.18 5.43 -2.97
C LEU A 263 -2.88 6.79 -3.04
N ASN A 264 -2.18 7.84 -3.51
CA ASN A 264 -2.75 9.19 -3.63
C ASN A 264 -3.65 9.58 -2.44
N ASN A 265 -3.18 9.30 -1.21
CA ASN A 265 -3.89 9.53 0.05
C ASN A 265 -5.22 8.74 0.23
N ALA A 266 -5.54 7.80 -0.66
CA ALA A 266 -6.68 6.88 -0.52
C ALA A 266 -6.20 5.54 0.05
N ARG A 267 -6.85 5.02 1.11
CA ARG A 267 -6.64 3.66 1.60
C ARG A 267 -7.32 2.71 0.64
N VAL A 268 -6.55 1.76 0.13
CA VAL A 268 -7.00 0.80 -0.87
C VAL A 268 -6.84 -0.62 -0.34
N ASN A 269 -7.56 -1.57 -0.93
CA ASN A 269 -7.49 -2.97 -0.52
C ASN A 269 -6.06 -3.52 -0.70
N PRO A 270 -5.33 -3.85 0.40
CA PRO A 270 -3.97 -4.35 0.33
C PRO A 270 -3.84 -5.65 -0.48
N ALA A 271 -4.89 -6.45 -0.53
CA ALA A 271 -4.90 -7.69 -1.30
C ALA A 271 -4.61 -7.48 -2.79
N LEU A 272 -4.92 -6.31 -3.35
CA LEU A 272 -4.68 -6.01 -4.77
C LEU A 272 -3.20 -5.95 -5.13
N PHE A 273 -2.31 -5.82 -4.14
CA PHE A 273 -0.85 -5.85 -4.32
C PHE A 273 -0.25 -7.25 -4.14
N LEU A 274 -1.02 -8.23 -3.69
CA LEU A 274 -0.51 -9.59 -3.45
C LEU A 274 -0.53 -10.41 -4.76
N PRO A 275 0.34 -11.44 -4.88
CA PRO A 275 0.26 -12.44 -5.95
C PRO A 275 -1.13 -13.06 -6.06
N GLU A 276 -1.51 -13.45 -7.28
CA GLU A 276 -2.87 -13.94 -7.56
C GLU A 276 -3.23 -15.19 -6.75
N GLU A 277 -2.28 -16.10 -6.57
CA GLU A 277 -2.46 -17.32 -5.79
C GLU A 277 -2.76 -17.05 -4.30
N ILE A 278 -2.26 -15.92 -3.77
CA ILE A 278 -2.58 -15.49 -2.39
C ILE A 278 -3.95 -14.81 -2.37
N ARG A 279 -4.23 -13.93 -3.34
CA ARG A 279 -5.54 -13.25 -3.46
C ARG A 279 -6.70 -14.23 -3.59
N ALA A 280 -6.50 -15.32 -4.34
CA ALA A 280 -7.53 -16.35 -4.52
C ALA A 280 -7.99 -17.01 -3.21
N ARG A 281 -7.13 -17.00 -2.18
CA ARG A 281 -7.45 -17.53 -0.82
C ARG A 281 -8.24 -16.54 0.04
N LEU A 282 -8.42 -15.30 -0.43
CA LEU A 282 -9.15 -14.24 0.27
C LEU A 282 -10.62 -14.13 -0.17
N LYS A 283 -11.01 -14.89 -1.17
CA LYS A 283 -12.38 -15.05 -1.67
C LYS A 283 -13.03 -16.23 -0.95
#